data_ffa66c214e75b377eadf53587f38ce6a
#
_entry.id   ffa66c214e75b377eadf53587f38ce6a
#
_cell.length_a   1.000
_cell.length_b   1.000
_cell.length_c   1.000
_cell.angle_alpha   90.00
_cell.angle_beta   90.00
_cell.angle_gamma   90.00
#
_symmetry.space_group_name_H-M   'P 1'
#
loop_
_entity.id
_entity.type
_entity.pdbx_description
1 polymer ?
#
loop_
_entity_poly.entity_id
_entity_poly.type
_entity_poly.pdbx_seq_one_letter_code
_entity_poly.pdbx_strand_id
1 'polypeptide(L)'
;YAKQAKVIHFDRDPAEINKNVKADVAILGNVKETLPAVTKLLNKNEHKEWIASFDEYDKKEFDSVINKEVYPTEGPIKMGEVVRKISDATNRKAILVTDVGQNQMAAIRYFQFTEKRSVVTSGGAGTMGFGIPAAIGAKIAAPERTVCLFCGDGGFQMTMQELGTIMQENIGIKMIIMNNNF
;
A
#
# COMPACT_ATOMS: atom_id res chain seq x y z
N TYR A 1 1.31 -3.73 21.92
CA TYR A 1 0.49 -4.64 21.12
C TYR A 1 -0.39 -5.47 22.06
N ALA A 2 -1.65 -5.66 21.81
CA ALA A 2 -2.73 -6.39 22.49
C ALA A 2 -2.29 -7.39 23.60
N LYS A 3 -1.78 -6.91 24.73
CA LYS A 3 -1.17 -7.74 25.79
C LYS A 3 -2.11 -8.78 26.42
N GLN A 4 -3.42 -8.53 26.35
CA GLN A 4 -4.44 -9.43 26.87
C GLN A 4 -5.02 -10.39 25.83
N ALA A 5 -4.63 -10.27 24.55
CA ALA A 5 -5.09 -11.16 23.51
C ALA A 5 -4.28 -12.45 23.49
N LYS A 6 -4.95 -13.58 23.22
CA LYS A 6 -4.26 -14.82 22.86
C LYS A 6 -3.75 -14.73 21.43
N VAL A 7 -2.56 -15.27 21.19
CA VAL A 7 -1.87 -15.21 19.90
C VAL A 7 -1.88 -16.60 19.25
N ILE A 8 -2.48 -16.68 18.08
CA ILE A 8 -2.38 -17.85 17.20
C ILE A 8 -1.45 -17.46 16.06
N HIS A 9 -0.32 -18.13 15.93
CA HIS A 9 0.69 -17.85 14.93
C HIS A 9 0.72 -18.94 13.85
N PHE A 10 0.46 -18.54 12.61
CA PHE A 10 0.56 -19.41 11.44
C PHE A 10 1.84 -19.08 10.69
N ASP A 11 2.72 -20.05 10.52
CA ASP A 11 3.93 -19.86 9.70
C ASP A 11 4.35 -21.19 9.06
N ARG A 12 5.11 -21.08 7.97
CA ARG A 12 5.76 -22.21 7.32
C ARG A 12 7.11 -22.52 7.93
N ASP A 13 7.77 -21.50 8.47
CA ASP A 13 9.10 -21.57 9.04
C ASP A 13 9.02 -21.72 10.57
N PRO A 14 9.46 -22.84 11.15
CA PRO A 14 9.47 -23.00 12.60
C PRO A 14 10.35 -21.97 13.31
N ALA A 15 11.36 -21.38 12.63
CA ALA A 15 12.24 -20.37 13.21
C ALA A 15 11.55 -19.02 13.44
N GLU A 16 10.45 -18.75 12.75
CA GLU A 16 9.66 -17.52 12.95
C GLU A 16 8.72 -17.63 14.16
N ILE A 17 8.37 -18.85 14.60
CA ILE A 17 7.50 -19.05 15.75
C ILE A 17 8.18 -18.57 17.03
N ASN A 18 7.46 -17.75 17.80
CA ASN A 18 7.94 -17.12 19.06
C ASN A 18 9.12 -16.14 18.90
N LYS A 19 9.51 -15.77 17.70
CA LYS A 19 10.66 -14.90 17.46
C LYS A 19 10.47 -13.50 18.06
N ASN A 20 9.34 -12.87 17.82
CA ASN A 20 9.04 -11.52 18.30
C ASN A 20 7.93 -11.48 19.36
N VAL A 21 6.93 -12.35 19.21
CA VAL A 21 5.78 -12.45 20.11
C VAL A 21 5.57 -13.91 20.44
N LYS A 22 5.43 -14.24 21.73
CA LYS A 22 5.12 -15.59 22.18
C LYS A 22 3.71 -15.99 21.71
N ALA A 23 3.61 -17.08 20.98
CA ALA A 23 2.35 -17.65 20.55
C ALA A 23 1.74 -18.54 21.64
N ASP A 24 0.42 -18.42 21.87
CA ASP A 24 -0.33 -19.37 22.68
C ASP A 24 -0.58 -20.67 21.91
N VAL A 25 -0.78 -20.55 20.59
CA VAL A 25 -0.94 -21.68 19.67
C VAL A 25 -0.09 -21.43 18.44
N ALA A 26 0.80 -22.38 18.13
CA ALA A 26 1.61 -22.36 16.90
C ALA A 26 1.06 -23.36 15.89
N ILE A 27 0.82 -22.91 14.66
CA ILE A 27 0.33 -23.73 13.56
C ILE A 27 1.36 -23.67 12.43
N LEU A 28 2.16 -24.73 12.31
CA LEU A 28 3.15 -24.87 11.25
C LEU A 28 2.51 -25.45 10.00
N GLY A 29 2.68 -24.81 8.87
CA GLY A 29 2.19 -25.28 7.58
C GLY A 29 1.87 -24.17 6.59
N ASN A 30 1.48 -24.60 5.39
CA ASN A 30 1.05 -23.66 4.37
C ASN A 30 -0.33 -23.12 4.70
N VAL A 31 -0.48 -21.80 4.68
CA VAL A 31 -1.77 -21.11 4.96
C VAL A 31 -2.91 -21.57 4.03
N LYS A 32 -2.61 -22.05 2.82
CA LYS A 32 -3.60 -22.63 1.91
C LYS A 32 -4.28 -23.89 2.47
N GLU A 33 -3.61 -24.59 3.38
CA GLU A 33 -4.10 -25.82 4.02
C GLU A 33 -4.60 -25.54 5.43
N THR A 34 -3.80 -24.79 6.20
CA THR A 34 -4.09 -24.55 7.62
C THR A 34 -5.29 -23.62 7.84
N LEU A 35 -5.43 -22.56 7.03
CA LEU A 35 -6.55 -21.61 7.18
C LEU A 35 -7.91 -22.26 6.88
N PRO A 36 -8.11 -23.02 5.79
CA PRO A 36 -9.36 -23.75 5.57
C PRO A 36 -9.69 -24.77 6.66
N ALA A 37 -8.67 -25.41 7.24
CA ALA A 37 -8.87 -26.35 8.34
C ALA A 37 -9.41 -25.65 9.60
N VAL A 38 -8.81 -24.50 9.96
CA VAL A 38 -9.30 -23.71 11.11
C VAL A 38 -10.69 -23.13 10.83
N THR A 39 -10.93 -22.63 9.63
CA THR A 39 -12.22 -22.03 9.26
C THR A 39 -13.40 -23.03 9.46
N LYS A 40 -13.18 -24.32 9.22
CA LYS A 40 -14.20 -25.39 9.46
C LYS A 40 -14.56 -25.56 10.94
N LEU A 41 -13.68 -25.14 11.85
CA LEU A 41 -13.90 -25.24 13.29
C LEU A 41 -14.57 -23.98 13.88
N LEU A 42 -14.71 -22.91 13.08
CA LEU A 42 -15.29 -21.65 13.53
C LEU A 42 -16.77 -21.59 13.26
N ASN A 43 -17.52 -21.07 14.22
CA ASN A 43 -18.92 -20.71 14.02
C ASN A 43 -18.99 -19.36 13.27
N LYS A 44 -19.96 -19.24 12.38
CA LYS A 44 -20.23 -17.96 11.71
C LYS A 44 -20.67 -16.95 12.76
N ASN A 45 -19.98 -15.82 12.80
CA ASN A 45 -20.34 -14.67 13.64
C ASN A 45 -20.25 -13.41 12.78
N GLU A 46 -21.27 -12.57 12.89
CA GLU A 46 -21.35 -11.32 12.12
C GLU A 46 -20.67 -10.13 12.85
N HIS A 47 -20.35 -10.28 14.12
CA HIS A 47 -19.67 -9.27 14.96
C HIS A 47 -20.25 -7.86 14.84
N LYS A 48 -21.59 -7.72 14.71
CA LYS A 48 -22.26 -6.45 14.38
C LYS A 48 -21.90 -5.30 15.31
N GLU A 49 -21.92 -5.53 16.60
CA GLU A 49 -21.62 -4.49 17.61
C GLU A 49 -20.16 -4.07 17.53
N TRP A 50 -19.24 -5.03 17.33
CA TRP A 50 -17.82 -4.75 17.19
C TRP A 50 -17.55 -3.97 15.91
N ILE A 51 -18.13 -4.35 14.78
CA ILE A 51 -18.03 -3.63 13.50
C ILE A 51 -18.60 -2.22 13.65
N ALA A 52 -19.78 -2.07 14.21
CA ALA A 52 -20.43 -0.77 14.42
C ALA A 52 -19.59 0.19 15.28
N SER A 53 -18.75 -0.33 16.21
CA SER A 53 -17.85 0.50 16.97
C SER A 53 -16.77 1.19 16.13
N PHE A 54 -16.44 0.68 14.95
CA PHE A 54 -15.50 1.32 14.02
C PHE A 54 -16.16 2.43 13.19
N ASP A 55 -17.46 2.39 12.96
CA ASP A 55 -18.16 3.41 12.15
C ASP A 55 -17.99 4.81 12.75
N GLU A 56 -17.99 4.92 14.08
CA GLU A 56 -17.75 6.20 14.78
C GLU A 56 -16.32 6.69 14.57
N TYR A 57 -15.33 5.79 14.63
CA TYR A 57 -13.92 6.13 14.41
C TYR A 57 -13.67 6.51 12.96
N ASP A 58 -14.22 5.77 12.02
CA ASP A 58 -14.11 6.04 10.58
C ASP A 58 -14.72 7.39 10.22
N LYS A 59 -15.89 7.72 10.78
CA LYS A 59 -16.50 9.03 10.61
C LYS A 59 -15.61 10.15 11.18
N LYS A 60 -15.06 9.95 12.37
CA LYS A 60 -14.18 10.92 13.02
C LYS A 60 -12.89 11.14 12.24
N GLU A 61 -12.30 10.07 11.70
CA GLU A 61 -11.14 10.13 10.81
C GLU A 61 -11.49 10.85 9.51
N PHE A 62 -12.61 10.51 8.89
CA PHE A 62 -13.07 11.17 7.67
C PHE A 62 -13.21 12.68 7.87
N ASP A 63 -13.94 13.12 8.89
CA ASP A 63 -14.21 14.54 9.15
C ASP A 63 -12.94 15.31 9.55
N SER A 64 -12.05 14.71 10.33
CA SER A 64 -10.88 15.39 10.88
C SER A 64 -9.66 15.36 9.97
N VAL A 65 -9.49 14.32 9.16
CA VAL A 65 -8.28 14.07 8.36
C VAL A 65 -8.60 13.91 6.88
N ILE A 66 -9.40 12.88 6.51
CA ILE A 66 -9.56 12.50 5.10
C ILE A 66 -10.18 13.63 4.30
N ASN A 67 -11.23 14.25 4.80
CA ASN A 67 -11.94 15.33 4.11
C ASN A 67 -11.02 16.52 3.82
N LYS A 68 -10.14 16.86 4.77
CA LYS A 68 -9.20 17.98 4.64
C LYS A 68 -8.02 17.67 3.71
N GLU A 69 -7.58 16.44 3.65
CA GLU A 69 -6.42 16.02 2.84
C GLU A 69 -6.80 15.65 1.41
N VAL A 70 -7.99 15.09 1.20
CA VAL A 70 -8.44 14.55 -0.08
C VAL A 70 -9.37 15.51 -0.82
N TYR A 71 -10.17 16.29 -0.08
CA TYR A 71 -11.18 17.20 -0.62
C TYR A 71 -11.03 18.63 -0.09
N PRO A 72 -9.82 19.22 -0.14
CA PRO A 72 -9.63 20.59 0.31
C PRO A 72 -10.46 21.55 -0.58
N THR A 73 -11.09 22.53 0.03
CA THR A 73 -11.85 23.57 -0.69
C THR A 73 -11.02 24.82 -0.97
N GLU A 74 -9.89 24.97 -0.26
CA GLU A 74 -9.00 26.13 -0.37
C GLU A 74 -7.58 25.77 0.07
N GLY A 75 -6.62 26.64 -0.20
CA GLY A 75 -5.23 26.49 0.20
C GLY A 75 -4.37 25.75 -0.83
N PRO A 76 -3.13 25.38 -0.45
CA PRO A 76 -2.21 24.69 -1.34
C PRO A 76 -2.66 23.26 -1.63
N ILE A 77 -2.22 22.74 -2.79
CA ILE A 77 -2.48 21.37 -3.20
C ILE A 77 -1.97 20.39 -2.13
N LYS A 78 -2.80 19.44 -1.74
CA LYS A 78 -2.47 18.38 -0.77
C LYS A 78 -2.03 17.10 -1.46
N MET A 79 -1.12 16.36 -0.84
CA MET A 79 -0.68 15.05 -1.37
C MET A 79 -1.85 14.08 -1.51
N GLY A 80 -2.75 14.02 -0.51
CA GLY A 80 -3.93 13.17 -0.54
C GLY A 80 -4.88 13.49 -1.69
N GLU A 81 -5.06 14.78 -1.98
CA GLU A 81 -5.86 15.26 -3.13
C GLU A 81 -5.28 14.77 -4.46
N VAL A 82 -3.96 14.94 -4.68
CA VAL A 82 -3.29 14.49 -5.91
C VAL A 82 -3.44 12.98 -6.08
N VAL A 83 -3.16 12.22 -5.02
CA VAL A 83 -3.25 10.77 -5.04
C VAL A 83 -4.67 10.30 -5.38
N ARG A 84 -5.68 10.88 -4.75
CA ARG A 84 -7.08 10.53 -4.99
C ARG A 84 -7.52 10.87 -6.41
N LYS A 85 -7.20 12.07 -6.91
CA LYS A 85 -7.53 12.49 -8.28
C LYS A 85 -6.91 11.57 -9.32
N ILE A 86 -5.67 11.14 -9.14
CA ILE A 86 -4.99 10.19 -10.05
C ILE A 86 -5.62 8.80 -9.96
N SER A 87 -5.93 8.35 -8.75
CA SER A 87 -6.63 7.08 -8.55
C SER A 87 -7.96 7.05 -9.31
N ASP A 88 -8.77 8.10 -9.15
CA ASP A 88 -10.08 8.20 -9.80
C ASP A 88 -9.94 8.38 -11.33
N ALA A 89 -8.99 9.19 -11.82
CA ALA A 89 -8.72 9.38 -13.24
C ALA A 89 -8.27 8.09 -13.95
N THR A 90 -7.71 7.14 -13.21
CA THR A 90 -7.33 5.81 -13.72
C THR A 90 -8.41 4.75 -13.44
N ASN A 91 -9.61 5.16 -13.07
CA ASN A 91 -10.71 4.28 -12.66
C ASN A 91 -10.31 3.28 -11.57
N ARG A 92 -9.34 3.64 -10.72
CA ARG A 92 -8.81 2.81 -9.62
C ARG A 92 -8.18 1.48 -10.08
N LYS A 93 -7.78 1.39 -11.36
CA LYS A 93 -7.22 0.18 -12.00
C LYS A 93 -5.73 0.24 -12.22
N ALA A 94 -5.10 1.41 -12.03
CA ALA A 94 -3.67 1.56 -12.22
C ALA A 94 -2.87 0.71 -11.22
N ILE A 95 -1.65 0.38 -11.62
CA ILE A 95 -0.62 -0.11 -10.71
C ILE A 95 0.00 1.11 -10.05
N LEU A 96 -0.12 1.20 -8.74
CA LEU A 96 0.58 2.15 -7.92
C LEU A 96 2.00 1.65 -7.67
N VAL A 97 2.99 2.45 -8.02
CA VAL A 97 4.37 2.25 -7.60
C VAL A 97 4.76 3.41 -6.70
N THR A 98 5.41 3.14 -5.59
CA THR A 98 5.89 4.20 -4.70
C THR A 98 7.41 4.12 -4.53
N ASP A 99 8.05 5.27 -4.46
CA ASP A 99 9.34 5.40 -3.81
C ASP A 99 9.15 5.45 -2.30
N VAL A 100 10.13 5.89 -1.53
CA VAL A 100 10.10 5.92 -0.07
C VAL A 100 10.01 7.35 0.46
N GLY A 101 9.21 7.54 1.51
CA GLY A 101 9.02 8.82 2.19
C GLY A 101 7.55 9.19 2.37
N GLN A 102 7.27 10.48 2.53
CA GLN A 102 5.90 11.00 2.69
C GLN A 102 5.01 10.68 1.49
N ASN A 103 5.57 10.69 0.29
CA ASN A 103 4.90 10.27 -0.95
C ASN A 103 4.35 8.84 -0.86
N GLN A 104 5.14 7.89 -0.31
CA GLN A 104 4.74 6.51 -0.09
C GLN A 104 3.57 6.41 0.89
N MET A 105 3.68 7.10 2.03
CA MET A 105 2.64 7.09 3.06
C MET A 105 1.32 7.65 2.51
N ALA A 106 1.36 8.80 1.83
CA ALA A 106 0.19 9.41 1.22
C ALA A 106 -0.40 8.53 0.11
N ALA A 107 0.46 8.01 -0.78
CA ALA A 107 0.01 7.17 -1.88
C ALA A 107 -0.69 5.89 -1.39
N ILE A 108 -0.11 5.16 -0.44
CA ILE A 108 -0.71 3.94 0.12
C ILE A 108 -2.01 4.24 0.87
N ARG A 109 -2.09 5.38 1.56
CA ARG A 109 -3.27 5.74 2.35
C ARG A 109 -4.47 6.18 1.50
N TYR A 110 -4.22 6.94 0.44
CA TYR A 110 -5.30 7.63 -0.28
C TYR A 110 -5.62 7.06 -1.66
N PHE A 111 -4.75 6.24 -2.24
CA PHE A 111 -5.03 5.56 -3.50
C PHE A 111 -6.06 4.44 -3.28
N GLN A 112 -7.04 4.36 -4.16
CA GLN A 112 -8.05 3.30 -4.13
C GLN A 112 -7.78 2.27 -5.22
N PHE A 113 -8.11 1.02 -4.96
CA PHE A 113 -7.85 -0.10 -5.84
C PHE A 113 -9.12 -0.91 -6.10
N THR A 114 -9.32 -1.32 -7.33
CA THR A 114 -10.36 -2.27 -7.73
C THR A 114 -9.78 -3.57 -8.29
N GLU A 115 -8.48 -3.56 -8.58
CA GLU A 115 -7.79 -4.70 -9.18
C GLU A 115 -6.76 -5.30 -8.21
N LYS A 116 -6.53 -6.61 -8.36
CA LYS A 116 -5.48 -7.31 -7.61
C LYS A 116 -4.09 -6.95 -8.14
N ARG A 117 -3.05 -7.15 -7.33
CA ARG A 117 -1.65 -6.90 -7.70
C ARG A 117 -1.43 -5.49 -8.24
N SER A 118 -1.95 -4.51 -7.51
CA SER A 118 -1.94 -3.10 -7.92
C SER A 118 -0.99 -2.22 -7.11
N VAL A 119 -0.19 -2.80 -6.21
CA VAL A 119 0.79 -2.05 -5.39
C VAL A 119 2.17 -2.66 -5.53
N VAL A 120 3.15 -1.82 -5.84
CA VAL A 120 4.58 -2.16 -5.87
C VAL A 120 5.32 -1.14 -5.01
N THR A 121 5.93 -1.60 -3.93
CA THR A 121 6.57 -0.72 -2.94
C THR A 121 7.69 -1.43 -2.20
N SER A 122 8.73 -0.70 -1.82
CA SER A 122 9.80 -1.18 -0.94
C SER A 122 9.39 -1.05 0.53
N GLY A 123 8.26 -1.69 0.91
CA GLY A 123 7.68 -1.55 2.24
C GLY A 123 8.48 -2.19 3.37
N GLY A 124 9.30 -3.19 3.08
CA GLY A 124 10.13 -3.88 4.05
C GLY A 124 11.49 -3.21 4.27
N ALA A 125 12.26 -3.00 3.21
CA ALA A 125 13.60 -2.42 3.28
C ALA A 125 13.61 -0.88 3.26
N GLY A 126 12.55 -0.24 2.74
CA GLY A 126 12.47 1.21 2.65
C GLY A 126 13.57 1.82 1.77
N THR A 127 13.82 1.21 0.62
CA THR A 127 14.91 1.59 -0.28
C THR A 127 14.54 2.81 -1.12
N MET A 128 15.16 3.96 -0.88
CA MET A 128 15.03 5.15 -1.72
C MET A 128 15.64 4.88 -3.11
N GLY A 129 15.03 5.45 -4.16
CA GLY A 129 15.40 5.19 -5.55
C GLY A 129 14.80 3.90 -6.14
N PHE A 130 14.05 3.14 -5.35
CA PHE A 130 13.33 1.94 -5.80
C PHE A 130 12.28 2.26 -6.88
N GLY A 131 11.68 3.44 -6.82
CA GLY A 131 10.45 3.78 -7.54
C GLY A 131 10.55 3.67 -9.06
N ILE A 132 11.54 4.32 -9.69
CA ILE A 132 11.66 4.34 -11.17
C ILE A 132 11.94 2.94 -11.72
N PRO A 133 12.96 2.20 -11.26
CA PRO A 133 13.21 0.83 -11.75
C PRO A 133 12.02 -0.11 -11.55
N ALA A 134 11.34 0.01 -10.41
CA ALA A 134 10.16 -0.79 -10.12
C ALA A 134 8.97 -0.46 -11.03
N ALA A 135 8.78 0.82 -11.38
CA ALA A 135 7.74 1.24 -12.34
C ALA A 135 8.02 0.71 -13.76
N ILE A 136 9.29 0.71 -14.17
CA ILE A 136 9.73 0.08 -15.43
C ILE A 136 9.36 -1.40 -15.42
N GLY A 137 9.77 -2.14 -14.37
CA GLY A 137 9.46 -3.56 -14.23
C GLY A 137 7.95 -3.85 -14.20
N ALA A 138 7.18 -3.03 -13.48
CA ALA A 138 5.73 -3.16 -13.42
C ALA A 138 5.07 -2.94 -14.80
N LYS A 139 5.57 -1.98 -15.60
CA LYS A 139 5.04 -1.71 -16.95
C LYS A 139 5.40 -2.81 -17.93
N ILE A 140 6.60 -3.37 -17.85
CA ILE A 140 7.01 -4.52 -18.66
C ILE A 140 6.17 -5.75 -18.31
N ALA A 141 5.92 -6.00 -17.04
CA ALA A 141 5.14 -7.14 -16.56
C ALA A 141 3.63 -7.04 -16.85
N ALA A 142 3.10 -5.82 -17.01
CA ALA A 142 1.68 -5.56 -17.27
C ALA A 142 1.53 -4.42 -18.30
N PRO A 143 1.90 -4.67 -19.58
CA PRO A 143 1.97 -3.63 -20.60
C PRO A 143 0.63 -2.96 -20.91
N GLU A 144 -0.48 -3.65 -20.65
CA GLU A 144 -1.84 -3.15 -20.85
C GLU A 144 -2.33 -2.22 -19.72
N ARG A 145 -1.69 -2.26 -18.55
CA ARG A 145 -2.10 -1.47 -17.40
C ARG A 145 -1.41 -0.11 -17.34
N THR A 146 -2.12 0.88 -16.84
CA THR A 146 -1.50 2.15 -16.45
C THR A 146 -0.65 1.95 -15.21
N VAL A 147 0.59 2.42 -15.24
CA VAL A 147 1.50 2.43 -14.09
C VAL A 147 1.69 3.88 -13.66
N CYS A 148 1.40 4.16 -12.40
CA CYS A 148 1.56 5.46 -11.75
C CYS A 148 2.64 5.36 -10.66
N LEU A 149 3.75 6.05 -10.86
CA LEU A 149 4.82 6.17 -9.89
C LEU A 149 4.64 7.45 -9.07
N PHE A 150 4.59 7.33 -7.75
CA PHE A 150 4.67 8.43 -6.82
C PHE A 150 6.05 8.42 -6.15
N CYS A 151 6.82 9.48 -6.31
CA CYS A 151 8.14 9.61 -5.71
C CYS A 151 8.36 11.04 -5.20
N GLY A 152 9.23 11.18 -4.21
CA GLY A 152 9.77 12.48 -3.82
C GLY A 152 10.89 12.89 -4.77
N ASP A 153 11.28 14.15 -4.68
CA ASP A 153 12.41 14.71 -5.43
C ASP A 153 13.72 13.98 -5.15
N GLY A 154 14.04 13.67 -3.89
CA GLY A 154 15.24 12.93 -3.52
C GLY A 154 15.26 11.50 -4.09
N GLY A 155 14.16 10.75 -3.97
CA GLY A 155 14.07 9.41 -4.55
C GLY A 155 14.16 9.41 -6.08
N PHE A 156 13.57 10.43 -6.72
CA PHE A 156 13.66 10.62 -8.16
C PHE A 156 15.12 10.83 -8.61
N GLN A 157 15.87 11.70 -7.91
CA GLN A 157 17.26 12.00 -8.24
C GLN A 157 18.18 10.78 -8.16
N MET A 158 17.90 9.84 -7.25
CA MET A 158 18.75 8.67 -7.04
C MET A 158 18.83 7.72 -8.24
N THR A 159 17.76 7.66 -9.04
CA THR A 159 17.67 6.74 -10.19
C THR A 159 17.15 7.42 -11.45
N MET A 160 17.27 8.75 -11.56
CA MET A 160 16.78 9.50 -12.73
C MET A 160 17.50 9.12 -14.03
N GLN A 161 18.69 8.51 -13.98
CA GLN A 161 19.38 7.97 -15.16
C GLN A 161 18.55 6.91 -15.87
N GLU A 162 17.63 6.23 -15.18
CA GLU A 162 16.72 5.26 -15.79
C GLU A 162 15.70 5.89 -16.77
N LEU A 163 15.61 7.21 -16.81
CA LEU A 163 14.85 7.92 -17.86
C LEU A 163 15.41 7.60 -19.25
N GLY A 164 16.73 7.35 -19.35
CA GLY A 164 17.36 6.87 -20.59
C GLY A 164 16.78 5.53 -21.04
N THR A 165 16.66 4.58 -20.12
CA THR A 165 16.06 3.26 -20.38
C THR A 165 14.59 3.40 -20.79
N ILE A 166 13.83 4.25 -20.09
CA ILE A 166 12.41 4.51 -20.39
C ILE A 166 12.24 5.04 -21.82
N MET A 167 13.10 5.97 -22.23
CA MET A 167 13.05 6.54 -23.58
C MET A 167 13.50 5.55 -24.65
N GLN A 168 14.59 4.82 -24.41
CA GLN A 168 15.13 3.85 -25.36
C GLN A 168 14.13 2.71 -25.63
N GLU A 169 13.50 2.19 -24.57
CA GLU A 169 12.59 1.05 -24.63
C GLU A 169 11.11 1.46 -24.81
N ASN A 170 10.83 2.76 -24.96
CA ASN A 170 9.48 3.32 -25.13
C ASN A 170 8.49 2.86 -24.05
N ILE A 171 8.91 2.94 -22.78
CA ILE A 171 8.16 2.46 -21.63
C ILE A 171 7.23 3.57 -21.11
N GLY A 172 5.93 3.43 -21.33
CA GLY A 172 4.93 4.43 -20.94
C GLY A 172 4.50 4.32 -19.47
N ILE A 173 5.12 5.10 -18.58
CA ILE A 173 4.72 5.24 -17.16
C ILE A 173 4.30 6.68 -16.85
N LYS A 174 3.46 6.87 -15.82
CA LYS A 174 3.06 8.17 -15.30
C LYS A 174 3.85 8.42 -14.02
N MET A 175 4.77 9.39 -14.05
CA MET A 175 5.59 9.77 -12.89
C MET A 175 5.04 11.04 -12.25
N ILE A 176 4.76 10.94 -10.96
CA ILE A 176 4.26 12.02 -10.11
C ILE A 176 5.33 12.33 -9.09
N ILE A 177 6.05 13.43 -9.30
CA ILE A 177 7.09 13.90 -8.39
C ILE A 177 6.45 14.82 -7.38
N MET A 178 6.44 14.40 -6.12
CA MET A 178 5.89 15.15 -5.00
C MET A 178 7.02 15.90 -4.29
N ASN A 179 7.25 17.13 -4.70
CA ASN A 179 8.21 18.00 -4.06
C ASN A 179 7.53 18.83 -2.97
N ASN A 180 8.03 18.73 -1.74
CA ASN A 180 7.56 19.48 -0.58
C ASN A 180 8.50 20.64 -0.19
N ASN A 181 9.53 20.92 -1.00
CA ASN A 181 10.55 21.97 -0.78
C ASN A 181 11.41 21.78 0.49
N PHE A 182 11.68 20.55 0.92
CA PHE A 182 12.57 20.21 2.04
C PHE A 182 13.69 19.30 1.58
#